data_395117663e13b951415392fc8dd4da30
#
_entry.id   395117663e13b951415392fc8dd4da30
#
_cell.length_a   1.000
_cell.length_b   1.000
_cell.length_c   1.000
_cell.angle_alpha   90.00
_cell.angle_beta   90.00
_cell.angle_gamma   90.00
#
_symmetry.space_group_name_H-M   'P 1'
#
loop_
_entity.id
_entity.type
_entity.pdbx_description
1 polymer ?
#
loop_
_entity_poly.entity_id
_entity_poly.type
_entity_poly.pdbx_seq_one_letter_code
_entity_poly.pdbx_strand_id
1 'polypeptide(L)'
;MPGSAREMALLALSACEKQGAWSDGYLKKKIREAGLDRRDAALATRLCFGVLQNKLLLDFYLAQLSRLPLARLEEQVLECLRLGAYQILFLSRVPPSAAVNESVNLARKYAKNPRAAGMVNGILRNLLRQKDAMKTPEDLSIRYSHPQWLVKEFSDTLLDPQQLEALLAADNTQPPTVAQVNTCRAAAGEVLRALEEEGVAVERHPWLKDCLLLAETGSLERLSAFQAGWFYIQDAAARLAVLAAGAEPGMEVLDACAAPGGKSFAAAVAMGDRGRVVSCDIHPHKERLIRAGAERLGLHSITPMTQDGRAFRREWEAAFDLVIADVPCSGLGIIRKKPDIRYKDPAPLAGLPAVQGAILENVSHYVRPGGVLLYATCTLLERENGGVVSGFLEAHPEFSLEGFTLPGPAGDCPGGMVTLWPHLHQTDGFFFAKLRRSR
;
A
#
# COMPACT_ATOMS: atom_id res chain seq x y z
N MET A 1 29.14 -7.16 15.11
CA MET A 1 29.17 -6.69 13.71
C MET A 1 27.80 -6.13 13.39
N PRO A 2 27.69 -5.02 12.67
CA PRO A 2 26.37 -4.55 12.20
C PRO A 2 25.70 -5.68 11.41
N GLY A 3 24.38 -5.82 11.56
CA GLY A 3 23.62 -6.88 10.90
C GLY A 3 23.64 -6.73 9.38
N SER A 4 23.63 -7.84 8.63
CA SER A 4 23.60 -7.79 7.16
C SER A 4 22.20 -7.53 6.62
N ALA A 5 22.08 -7.06 5.37
CA ALA A 5 20.80 -6.91 4.67
C ALA A 5 19.93 -8.18 4.73
N ARG A 6 20.56 -9.34 4.55
CA ARG A 6 19.89 -10.65 4.60
C ARG A 6 19.40 -11.00 6.00
N GLU A 7 20.18 -10.62 7.00
CA GLU A 7 19.80 -10.81 8.41
C GLU A 7 18.58 -9.96 8.79
N MET A 8 18.56 -8.70 8.37
CA MET A 8 17.39 -7.82 8.62
C MET A 8 16.13 -8.35 7.92
N ALA A 9 16.26 -8.87 6.71
CA ALA A 9 15.16 -9.52 6.00
C ALA A 9 14.66 -10.77 6.75
N LEU A 10 15.57 -11.65 7.21
CA LEU A 10 15.20 -12.84 7.99
C LEU A 10 14.43 -12.47 9.27
N LEU A 11 14.92 -11.50 10.03
CA LEU A 11 14.27 -11.06 11.26
C LEU A 11 12.86 -10.48 11.00
N ALA A 12 12.69 -9.73 9.90
CA ALA A 12 11.40 -9.18 9.52
C ALA A 12 10.42 -10.29 9.09
N LEU A 13 10.85 -11.25 8.27
CA LEU A 13 10.04 -12.39 7.86
C LEU A 13 9.59 -13.22 9.08
N SER A 14 10.52 -13.55 9.99
CA SER A 14 10.19 -14.28 11.22
C SER A 14 9.21 -13.51 12.13
N ALA A 15 9.31 -12.17 12.19
CA ALA A 15 8.38 -11.37 12.96
C ALA A 15 6.97 -11.34 12.34
N CYS A 16 6.88 -11.30 11.01
CA CYS A 16 5.61 -11.39 10.30
C CYS A 16 4.90 -12.72 10.59
N GLU A 17 5.63 -13.82 10.57
CA GLU A 17 5.08 -15.16 10.78
C GLU A 17 4.65 -15.39 12.23
N LYS A 18 5.49 -15.04 13.21
CA LYS A 18 5.25 -15.31 14.63
C LYS A 18 4.32 -14.32 15.33
N GLN A 19 4.47 -13.05 14.99
CA GLN A 19 3.87 -11.94 15.75
C GLN A 19 2.78 -11.21 14.96
N GLY A 20 2.51 -11.64 13.73
CA GLY A 20 1.64 -10.92 12.83
C GLY A 20 2.11 -9.49 12.54
N ALA A 21 3.41 -9.21 12.72
CA ALA A 21 3.98 -7.87 12.53
C ALA A 21 3.76 -7.38 11.08
N TRP A 22 3.67 -6.07 10.92
CA TRP A 22 3.70 -5.45 9.60
C TRP A 22 5.13 -5.38 9.08
N SER A 23 5.37 -6.00 7.93
CA SER A 23 6.72 -6.15 7.35
C SER A 23 7.43 -4.81 7.15
N ASP A 24 6.74 -3.81 6.61
CA ASP A 24 7.33 -2.49 6.32
C ASP A 24 7.83 -1.78 7.60
N GLY A 25 6.99 -1.67 8.62
CA GLY A 25 7.34 -1.00 9.87
C GLY A 25 8.47 -1.69 10.62
N TYR A 26 8.40 -3.02 10.72
CA TYR A 26 9.40 -3.82 11.42
C TYR A 26 10.76 -3.78 10.69
N LEU A 27 10.75 -3.95 9.38
CA LEU A 27 11.96 -3.93 8.56
C LEU A 27 12.65 -2.56 8.59
N LYS A 28 11.91 -1.47 8.42
CA LYS A 28 12.44 -0.09 8.54
C LYS A 28 13.10 0.16 9.89
N LYS A 29 12.47 -0.31 10.97
CA LYS A 29 13.06 -0.23 12.32
C LYS A 29 14.39 -0.99 12.36
N LYS A 30 14.43 -2.24 11.87
CA LYS A 30 15.65 -3.07 11.90
C LYS A 30 16.78 -2.52 11.03
N ILE A 31 16.47 -2.00 9.84
CA ILE A 31 17.44 -1.34 8.95
C ILE A 31 18.09 -0.15 9.67
N ARG A 32 17.30 0.66 10.37
CA ARG A 32 17.78 1.83 11.13
C ARG A 32 18.64 1.42 12.32
N GLU A 33 18.19 0.43 13.10
CA GLU A 33 18.94 -0.12 14.25
C GLU A 33 20.30 -0.70 13.81
N ALA A 34 20.36 -1.36 12.65
CA ALA A 34 21.58 -1.94 12.10
C ALA A 34 22.50 -0.93 11.41
N GLY A 35 22.04 0.30 11.17
CA GLY A 35 22.81 1.33 10.47
C GLY A 35 23.19 0.96 9.03
N LEU A 36 22.30 0.22 8.33
CA LEU A 36 22.58 -0.21 6.96
C LEU A 36 22.70 1.00 6.03
N ASP A 37 23.66 0.93 5.10
CA ASP A 37 23.76 1.90 4.03
C ASP A 37 22.59 1.79 3.02
N ARG A 38 22.52 2.72 2.06
CA ARG A 38 21.44 2.80 1.06
C ARG A 38 21.31 1.49 0.26
N ARG A 39 22.42 0.90 -0.14
CA ARG A 39 22.45 -0.32 -0.98
C ARG A 39 21.98 -1.54 -0.20
N ASP A 40 22.48 -1.70 1.01
CA ASP A 40 22.10 -2.82 1.88
C ASP A 40 20.65 -2.69 2.39
N ALA A 41 20.17 -1.48 2.67
CA ALA A 41 18.77 -1.21 3.01
C ALA A 41 17.82 -1.58 1.86
N ALA A 42 18.18 -1.21 0.62
CA ALA A 42 17.42 -1.58 -0.57
C ALA A 42 17.40 -3.11 -0.79
N LEU A 43 18.55 -3.77 -0.59
CA LEU A 43 18.63 -5.23 -0.67
C LEU A 43 17.77 -5.91 0.40
N ALA A 44 17.84 -5.46 1.66
CA ALA A 44 17.01 -5.99 2.74
C ALA A 44 15.52 -5.89 2.42
N THR A 45 15.09 -4.73 1.92
CA THR A 45 13.71 -4.49 1.51
C THR A 45 13.29 -5.41 0.36
N ARG A 46 14.13 -5.52 -0.68
CA ARG A 46 13.85 -6.39 -1.82
C ARG A 46 13.77 -7.87 -1.42
N LEU A 47 14.62 -8.32 -0.51
CA LEU A 47 14.62 -9.69 0.01
C LEU A 47 13.35 -9.99 0.82
N CYS A 48 13.02 -9.13 1.77
CA CYS A 48 11.84 -9.32 2.62
C CYS A 48 10.54 -9.32 1.80
N PHE A 49 10.32 -8.29 0.99
CA PHE A 49 9.11 -8.17 0.20
C PHE A 49 9.04 -9.21 -0.91
N GLY A 50 10.18 -9.50 -1.56
CA GLY A 50 10.23 -10.51 -2.61
C GLY A 50 9.93 -11.93 -2.10
N VAL A 51 10.38 -12.29 -0.89
CA VAL A 51 9.99 -13.55 -0.26
C VAL A 51 8.49 -13.57 0.04
N LEU A 52 7.93 -12.51 0.61
CA LEU A 52 6.49 -12.42 0.89
C LEU A 52 5.66 -12.48 -0.39
N GLN A 53 6.07 -11.80 -1.44
CA GLN A 53 5.39 -11.80 -2.74
C GLN A 53 5.39 -13.18 -3.41
N ASN A 54 6.39 -14.03 -3.11
CA ASN A 54 6.57 -15.32 -3.76
C ASN A 54 6.52 -16.51 -2.78
N LYS A 55 6.01 -16.32 -1.57
CA LYS A 55 6.10 -17.29 -0.46
C LYS A 55 5.58 -18.69 -0.84
N LEU A 56 4.37 -18.77 -1.40
CA LEU A 56 3.77 -20.07 -1.77
C LEU A 56 4.49 -20.72 -2.96
N LEU A 57 4.94 -19.92 -3.91
CA LEU A 57 5.72 -20.39 -5.05
C LEU A 57 7.10 -20.91 -4.61
N LEU A 58 7.77 -20.21 -3.71
CA LEU A 58 9.03 -20.65 -3.11
C LEU A 58 8.84 -21.97 -2.35
N ASP A 59 7.78 -22.06 -1.55
CA ASP A 59 7.44 -23.28 -0.81
C ASP A 59 7.16 -24.45 -1.75
N PHE A 60 6.47 -24.22 -2.86
CA PHE A 60 6.22 -25.24 -3.88
C PHE A 60 7.52 -25.81 -4.47
N TYR A 61 8.50 -24.93 -4.78
CA TYR A 61 9.79 -25.39 -5.28
C TYR A 61 10.62 -26.07 -4.20
N LEU A 62 10.65 -25.54 -2.99
CA LEU A 62 11.39 -26.13 -1.87
C LEU A 62 10.84 -27.49 -1.47
N ALA A 63 9.52 -27.70 -1.55
CA ALA A 63 8.89 -28.98 -1.23
C ALA A 63 9.30 -30.10 -2.19
N GLN A 64 9.60 -29.78 -3.46
CA GLN A 64 10.10 -30.79 -4.44
C GLN A 64 11.52 -31.29 -4.10
N LEU A 65 12.28 -30.51 -3.30
CA LEU A 65 13.70 -30.77 -2.99
C LEU A 65 13.91 -31.23 -1.55
N SER A 66 12.95 -30.98 -0.67
CA SER A 66 13.06 -31.34 0.73
C SER A 66 12.59 -32.78 0.98
N ARG A 67 13.37 -33.54 1.75
CA ARG A 67 12.97 -34.88 2.21
C ARG A 67 11.93 -34.84 3.34
N LEU A 68 11.86 -33.71 4.04
CA LEU A 68 10.90 -33.48 5.13
C LEU A 68 9.80 -32.55 4.65
N PRO A 69 8.54 -32.73 5.06
CA PRO A 69 7.50 -31.74 4.86
C PRO A 69 7.93 -30.37 5.41
N LEU A 70 7.73 -29.29 4.65
CA LEU A 70 8.17 -27.94 5.04
C LEU A 70 7.59 -27.49 6.39
N ALA A 71 6.37 -27.90 6.71
CA ALA A 71 5.70 -27.62 7.99
C ALA A 71 6.40 -28.26 9.20
N ARG A 72 7.30 -29.24 9.01
CA ARG A 72 8.11 -29.85 10.06
C ARG A 72 9.48 -29.20 10.24
N LEU A 73 9.84 -28.27 9.35
CA LEU A 73 11.08 -27.54 9.47
C LEU A 73 10.95 -26.48 10.57
N GLU A 74 12.06 -26.23 11.24
CA GLU A 74 12.19 -25.06 12.10
C GLU A 74 11.96 -23.79 11.28
N GLU A 75 11.14 -22.88 11.76
CA GLU A 75 10.74 -21.66 11.02
C GLU A 75 11.94 -20.86 10.50
N GLN A 76 12.94 -20.59 11.35
CA GLN A 76 14.16 -19.89 10.92
C GLN A 76 14.88 -20.60 9.79
N VAL A 77 14.83 -21.93 9.76
CA VAL A 77 15.39 -22.75 8.69
C VAL A 77 14.60 -22.57 7.41
N LEU A 78 13.26 -22.59 7.50
CA LEU A 78 12.38 -22.38 6.35
C LEU A 78 12.56 -20.97 5.77
N GLU A 79 12.65 -19.94 6.61
CA GLU A 79 12.91 -18.58 6.14
C GLU A 79 14.31 -18.43 5.50
N CYS A 80 15.34 -19.10 6.03
CA CYS A 80 16.66 -19.15 5.37
C CYS A 80 16.59 -19.81 3.99
N LEU A 81 15.79 -20.87 3.85
CA LEU A 81 15.54 -21.55 2.57
C LEU A 81 14.78 -20.64 1.60
N ARG A 82 13.70 -19.99 2.04
CA ARG A 82 12.93 -19.03 1.23
C ARG A 82 13.82 -17.87 0.74
N LEU A 83 14.62 -17.27 1.62
CA LEU A 83 15.57 -16.22 1.28
C LEU A 83 16.62 -16.68 0.25
N GLY A 84 17.17 -17.87 0.43
CA GLY A 84 18.12 -18.47 -0.52
C GLY A 84 17.47 -18.74 -1.86
N ALA A 85 16.31 -19.39 -1.86
CA ALA A 85 15.56 -19.72 -3.06
C ALA A 85 15.13 -18.46 -3.85
N TYR A 86 14.63 -17.42 -3.15
CA TYR A 86 14.29 -16.15 -3.79
C TYR A 86 15.49 -15.52 -4.50
N GLN A 87 16.66 -15.49 -3.86
CA GLN A 87 17.87 -14.96 -4.48
C GLN A 87 18.30 -15.76 -5.72
N ILE A 88 18.24 -17.09 -5.66
CA ILE A 88 18.62 -17.97 -6.76
C ILE A 88 17.67 -17.85 -7.95
N LEU A 89 16.36 -17.73 -7.70
CA LEU A 89 15.32 -17.77 -8.74
C LEU A 89 15.02 -16.39 -9.34
N PHE A 90 15.13 -15.31 -8.53
CA PHE A 90 14.61 -13.99 -8.91
C PHE A 90 15.65 -12.86 -8.96
N LEU A 91 16.88 -13.06 -8.41
CA LEU A 91 17.88 -12.00 -8.36
C LEU A 91 19.10 -12.31 -9.26
N SER A 92 19.06 -11.82 -10.50
CA SER A 92 20.13 -12.03 -11.47
C SER A 92 21.50 -11.40 -11.08
N ARG A 93 21.46 -10.32 -10.27
CA ARG A 93 22.67 -9.61 -9.82
C ARG A 93 23.32 -10.22 -8.57
N VAL A 94 22.71 -11.22 -7.95
CA VAL A 94 23.27 -11.93 -6.78
C VAL A 94 23.92 -13.22 -7.26
N PRO A 95 25.23 -13.40 -7.05
CA PRO A 95 25.88 -14.67 -7.38
C PRO A 95 25.20 -15.84 -6.63
N PRO A 96 24.81 -16.92 -7.30
CA PRO A 96 24.13 -18.04 -6.65
C PRO A 96 24.92 -18.66 -5.49
N SER A 97 26.25 -18.70 -5.59
CA SER A 97 27.13 -19.18 -4.51
C SER A 97 27.01 -18.29 -3.26
N ALA A 98 26.91 -16.97 -3.43
CA ALA A 98 26.71 -16.03 -2.32
C ALA A 98 25.34 -16.22 -1.68
N ALA A 99 24.28 -16.43 -2.48
CA ALA A 99 22.93 -16.71 -1.96
C ALA A 99 22.93 -17.98 -1.07
N VAL A 100 23.57 -19.05 -1.52
CA VAL A 100 23.69 -20.29 -0.74
C VAL A 100 24.50 -20.07 0.53
N ASN A 101 25.71 -19.51 0.42
CA ASN A 101 26.62 -19.34 1.56
C ASN A 101 26.01 -18.47 2.66
N GLU A 102 25.41 -17.34 2.30
CA GLU A 102 24.77 -16.44 3.27
C GLU A 102 23.56 -17.08 3.95
N SER A 103 22.72 -17.83 3.21
CA SER A 103 21.59 -18.55 3.81
C SER A 103 22.06 -19.65 4.78
N VAL A 104 23.16 -20.33 4.47
CA VAL A 104 23.81 -21.31 5.36
C VAL A 104 24.36 -20.62 6.62
N ASN A 105 24.98 -19.44 6.51
CA ASN A 105 25.48 -18.67 7.64
C ASN A 105 24.36 -18.20 8.55
N LEU A 106 23.23 -17.74 7.97
CA LEU A 106 22.03 -17.39 8.74
C LEU A 106 21.46 -18.61 9.47
N ALA A 107 21.38 -19.76 8.81
CA ALA A 107 20.93 -21.00 9.46
C ALA A 107 21.84 -21.42 10.61
N ARG A 108 23.19 -21.28 10.49
CA ARG A 108 24.10 -21.53 11.62
C ARG A 108 23.87 -20.60 12.80
N LYS A 109 23.49 -19.36 12.54
CA LYS A 109 23.31 -18.34 13.58
C LYS A 109 21.97 -18.46 14.29
N TYR A 110 20.91 -18.79 13.56
CA TYR A 110 19.52 -18.66 14.05
C TYR A 110 18.80 -20.00 14.27
N ALA A 111 19.22 -21.11 13.63
CA ALA A 111 18.59 -22.39 13.84
C ALA A 111 19.04 -23.00 15.18
N LYS A 112 18.11 -23.69 15.85
CA LYS A 112 18.39 -24.41 17.10
C LYS A 112 19.16 -25.70 16.83
N ASN A 113 18.86 -26.37 15.69
CA ASN A 113 19.53 -27.60 15.30
C ASN A 113 20.83 -27.34 14.54
N PRO A 114 22.01 -27.79 15.05
CA PRO A 114 23.30 -27.60 14.37
C PRO A 114 23.38 -28.21 12.97
N ARG A 115 22.55 -29.23 12.67
CA ARG A 115 22.49 -29.89 11.36
C ARG A 115 21.73 -29.07 10.30
N ALA A 116 20.98 -28.03 10.70
CA ALA A 116 20.16 -27.20 9.82
C ALA A 116 20.99 -26.56 8.69
N ALA A 117 22.19 -26.06 9.01
CA ALA A 117 23.08 -25.45 8.02
C ALA A 117 23.46 -26.43 6.87
N GLY A 118 23.72 -27.71 7.21
CA GLY A 118 23.97 -28.75 6.22
C GLY A 118 22.75 -29.04 5.33
N MET A 119 21.55 -29.06 5.92
CA MET A 119 20.29 -29.25 5.19
C MET A 119 20.02 -28.06 4.26
N VAL A 120 20.14 -26.81 4.73
CA VAL A 120 19.97 -25.60 3.91
C VAL A 120 20.93 -25.61 2.72
N ASN A 121 22.22 -25.92 2.96
CA ASN A 121 23.19 -26.04 1.88
C ASN A 121 22.81 -27.12 0.85
N GLY A 122 22.39 -28.30 1.31
CA GLY A 122 21.96 -29.40 0.44
C GLY A 122 20.77 -29.05 -0.45
N ILE A 123 19.72 -28.47 0.14
CA ILE A 123 18.49 -28.11 -0.58
C ILE A 123 18.78 -26.96 -1.58
N LEU A 124 19.45 -25.89 -1.18
CA LEU A 124 19.72 -24.75 -2.07
C LEU A 124 20.68 -25.09 -3.22
N ARG A 125 21.68 -25.93 -2.98
CA ARG A 125 22.54 -26.44 -4.08
C ARG A 125 21.77 -27.35 -5.04
N ASN A 126 20.81 -28.12 -4.53
CA ASN A 126 19.96 -28.94 -5.35
C ASN A 126 18.99 -28.09 -6.19
N LEU A 127 18.40 -27.03 -5.59
CA LEU A 127 17.61 -26.03 -6.31
C LEU A 127 18.41 -25.43 -7.47
N LEU A 128 19.64 -25.00 -7.22
CA LEU A 128 20.51 -24.39 -8.25
C LEU A 128 20.77 -25.34 -9.42
N ARG A 129 20.91 -26.63 -9.16
CA ARG A 129 21.14 -27.65 -10.21
C ARG A 129 19.90 -27.99 -11.01
N GLN A 130 18.71 -27.92 -10.39
CA GLN A 130 17.47 -28.45 -10.96
C GLN A 130 16.46 -27.38 -11.35
N LYS A 131 16.72 -26.08 -11.09
CA LYS A 131 15.77 -25.00 -11.27
C LYS A 131 15.07 -24.98 -12.63
N ASP A 132 15.79 -25.31 -13.70
CA ASP A 132 15.26 -25.29 -15.08
C ASP A 132 14.47 -26.57 -15.44
N ALA A 133 14.52 -27.59 -14.60
CA ALA A 133 13.82 -28.87 -14.78
C ALA A 133 12.68 -29.09 -13.77
N MET A 134 12.44 -28.12 -12.86
CA MET A 134 11.39 -28.23 -11.85
C MET A 134 10.01 -28.03 -12.44
N LYS A 135 9.01 -28.74 -11.88
CA LYS A 135 7.61 -28.54 -12.26
C LYS A 135 7.16 -27.12 -11.87
N THR A 136 6.47 -26.46 -12.78
CA THR A 136 5.79 -25.19 -12.51
C THR A 136 4.38 -25.45 -11.98
N PRO A 137 3.87 -24.64 -11.04
CA PRO A 137 2.50 -24.82 -10.55
C PRO A 137 1.47 -24.37 -11.58
N GLU A 138 0.39 -25.15 -11.72
CA GLU A 138 -0.78 -24.79 -12.53
C GLU A 138 -1.77 -23.93 -11.72
N ASP A 139 -1.86 -24.17 -10.43
CA ASP A 139 -2.72 -23.42 -9.49
C ASP A 139 -2.27 -21.97 -9.38
N LEU A 140 -3.17 -21.02 -9.68
CA LEU A 140 -2.93 -19.59 -9.63
C LEU A 140 -2.55 -19.11 -8.21
N SER A 141 -3.14 -19.71 -7.16
CA SER A 141 -2.81 -19.42 -5.77
C SER A 141 -1.32 -19.63 -5.50
N ILE A 142 -0.77 -20.74 -5.96
CA ILE A 142 0.64 -21.10 -5.79
C ILE A 142 1.50 -20.24 -6.73
N ARG A 143 1.13 -20.18 -8.02
CA ARG A 143 1.90 -19.47 -9.06
C ARG A 143 2.14 -18.00 -8.72
N TYR A 144 1.11 -17.33 -8.22
CA TYR A 144 1.16 -15.90 -7.85
C TYR A 144 1.26 -15.65 -6.35
N SER A 145 1.38 -16.71 -5.55
CA SER A 145 1.52 -16.63 -4.08
C SER A 145 0.40 -15.83 -3.39
N HIS A 146 -0.84 -16.08 -3.80
CA HIS A 146 -2.03 -15.57 -3.13
C HIS A 146 -2.76 -16.75 -2.45
N PRO A 147 -3.05 -16.68 -1.12
CA PRO A 147 -3.84 -17.71 -0.46
C PRO A 147 -5.16 -17.99 -1.19
N GLN A 148 -5.64 -19.24 -1.16
CA GLN A 148 -6.83 -19.65 -1.93
C GLN A 148 -8.08 -18.82 -1.59
N TRP A 149 -8.24 -18.42 -0.30
CA TRP A 149 -9.34 -17.57 0.09
C TRP A 149 -9.31 -16.22 -0.64
N LEU A 150 -8.13 -15.64 -0.84
CA LEU A 150 -7.96 -14.35 -1.52
C LEU A 150 -8.19 -14.48 -3.03
N VAL A 151 -7.68 -15.55 -3.64
CA VAL A 151 -7.98 -15.85 -5.06
C VAL A 151 -9.48 -16.01 -5.27
N LYS A 152 -10.19 -16.68 -4.33
CA LYS A 152 -11.64 -16.82 -4.38
C LYS A 152 -12.36 -15.47 -4.29
N GLU A 153 -11.98 -14.60 -3.32
CA GLU A 153 -12.55 -13.26 -3.17
C GLU A 153 -12.42 -12.43 -4.45
N PHE A 154 -11.23 -12.47 -5.07
CA PHE A 154 -10.99 -11.75 -6.32
C PHE A 154 -11.74 -12.39 -7.50
N SER A 155 -11.86 -13.72 -7.55
CA SER A 155 -12.63 -14.43 -8.57
C SER A 155 -14.12 -14.13 -8.47
N ASP A 156 -14.65 -13.99 -7.27
CA ASP A 156 -16.06 -13.65 -7.04
C ASP A 156 -16.37 -12.20 -7.52
N THR A 157 -15.37 -11.32 -7.54
CA THR A 157 -15.49 -9.93 -8.03
C THR A 157 -15.16 -9.80 -9.53
N LEU A 158 -14.08 -10.46 -9.99
CA LEU A 158 -13.64 -10.49 -11.38
C LEU A 158 -14.10 -11.83 -12.00
N LEU A 159 -15.20 -11.79 -12.73
CA LEU A 159 -15.78 -13.00 -13.35
C LEU A 159 -14.95 -13.53 -14.52
N ASP A 160 -14.05 -12.73 -15.10
CA ASP A 160 -13.15 -13.12 -16.18
C ASP A 160 -11.84 -13.71 -15.62
N PRO A 161 -11.53 -14.99 -15.89
CA PRO A 161 -10.29 -15.62 -15.42
C PRO A 161 -9.01 -14.94 -15.93
N GLN A 162 -9.03 -14.32 -17.10
CA GLN A 162 -7.86 -13.59 -17.63
C GLN A 162 -7.60 -12.31 -16.84
N GLN A 163 -8.63 -11.60 -16.46
CA GLN A 163 -8.52 -10.41 -15.60
C GLN A 163 -8.05 -10.78 -14.19
N LEU A 164 -8.54 -11.91 -13.65
CA LEU A 164 -8.07 -12.44 -12.38
C LEU A 164 -6.57 -12.72 -12.42
N GLU A 165 -6.10 -13.49 -13.41
CA GLU A 165 -4.67 -13.80 -13.54
C GLU A 165 -3.83 -12.53 -13.73
N ALA A 166 -4.29 -11.57 -14.52
CA ALA A 166 -3.62 -10.29 -14.70
C ALA A 166 -3.52 -9.48 -13.40
N LEU A 167 -4.57 -9.49 -12.57
CA LEU A 167 -4.54 -8.85 -11.25
C LEU A 167 -3.51 -9.50 -10.33
N LEU A 168 -3.53 -10.84 -10.21
CA LEU A 168 -2.59 -11.58 -9.36
C LEU A 168 -1.13 -11.36 -9.80
N ALA A 169 -0.89 -11.27 -11.11
CA ALA A 169 0.42 -10.92 -11.66
C ALA A 169 0.82 -9.48 -11.31
N ALA A 170 -0.09 -8.51 -11.45
CA ALA A 170 0.15 -7.10 -11.14
C ALA A 170 0.50 -6.90 -9.66
N ASP A 171 -0.14 -7.64 -8.74
CA ASP A 171 0.14 -7.59 -7.30
C ASP A 171 1.55 -8.05 -6.94
N ASN A 172 2.24 -8.75 -7.85
CA ASN A 172 3.62 -9.18 -7.67
C ASN A 172 4.64 -8.26 -8.37
N THR A 173 4.18 -7.18 -9.00
CA THR A 173 5.08 -6.16 -9.57
C THR A 173 5.60 -5.21 -8.49
N GLN A 174 6.71 -4.55 -8.78
CA GLN A 174 7.20 -3.46 -7.94
C GLN A 174 6.41 -2.17 -8.26
N PRO A 175 5.67 -1.59 -7.29
CA PRO A 175 4.95 -0.35 -7.54
C PRO A 175 5.93 0.82 -7.70
N PRO A 176 5.63 1.80 -8.56
CA PRO A 176 6.40 3.03 -8.63
C PRO A 176 6.24 3.84 -7.33
N THR A 177 7.25 4.63 -6.98
CA THR A 177 7.10 5.67 -5.97
C THR A 177 6.50 6.90 -6.64
N VAL A 178 5.29 7.27 -6.24
CA VAL A 178 4.53 8.36 -6.86
C VAL A 178 4.63 9.60 -5.98
N ALA A 179 5.22 10.68 -6.51
CA ALA A 179 5.33 11.98 -5.86
C ALA A 179 4.27 12.94 -6.41
N GLN A 180 3.45 13.46 -5.50
CA GLN A 180 2.48 14.52 -5.79
C GLN A 180 3.14 15.86 -5.54
N VAL A 181 3.20 16.72 -6.54
CA VAL A 181 3.80 18.04 -6.44
C VAL A 181 2.90 18.96 -5.61
N ASN A 182 3.49 19.65 -4.67
CA ASN A 182 2.83 20.73 -3.94
C ASN A 182 2.90 22.02 -4.77
N THR A 183 1.89 22.22 -5.61
CA THR A 183 1.81 23.37 -6.53
C THR A 183 1.66 24.71 -5.82
N CYS A 184 1.41 24.73 -4.51
CA CYS A 184 1.48 25.94 -3.70
C CYS A 184 2.94 26.40 -3.44
N ARG A 185 3.94 25.54 -3.68
CA ARG A 185 5.36 25.78 -3.38
C ARG A 185 6.27 25.75 -4.60
N ALA A 186 6.05 24.82 -5.53
CA ALA A 186 6.90 24.64 -6.70
C ALA A 186 6.13 24.11 -7.90
N ALA A 187 6.58 24.42 -9.10
CA ALA A 187 6.05 23.81 -10.31
C ALA A 187 6.67 22.41 -10.55
N ALA A 188 5.93 21.52 -11.21
CA ALA A 188 6.40 20.14 -11.44
C ALA A 188 7.75 20.07 -12.18
N GLY A 189 8.04 21.02 -13.06
CA GLY A 189 9.33 21.10 -13.76
C GLY A 189 10.50 21.51 -12.86
N GLU A 190 10.26 22.28 -11.80
CA GLU A 190 11.28 22.66 -10.82
C GLU A 190 11.61 21.49 -9.91
N VAL A 191 10.58 20.77 -9.43
CA VAL A 191 10.74 19.56 -8.62
C VAL A 191 11.50 18.49 -9.40
N LEU A 192 11.15 18.28 -10.69
CA LEU A 192 11.81 17.32 -11.54
C LEU A 192 13.32 17.61 -11.65
N ARG A 193 13.70 18.84 -12.01
CA ARG A 193 15.10 19.23 -12.13
C ARG A 193 15.89 19.08 -10.81
N ALA A 194 15.31 19.51 -9.69
CA ALA A 194 15.96 19.36 -8.39
C ALA A 194 16.21 17.89 -8.02
N LEU A 195 15.27 17.00 -8.36
CA LEU A 195 15.44 15.56 -8.12
C LEU A 195 16.51 14.94 -9.03
N GLU A 196 16.55 15.34 -10.32
CA GLU A 196 17.60 14.90 -11.25
C GLU A 196 19.00 15.32 -10.81
N GLU A 197 19.16 16.57 -10.33
CA GLU A 197 20.41 17.09 -9.79
C GLU A 197 20.90 16.30 -8.55
N GLU A 198 19.98 15.73 -7.77
CA GLU A 198 20.30 14.85 -6.64
C GLU A 198 20.47 13.37 -7.05
N GLY A 199 20.43 13.06 -8.36
CA GLY A 199 20.65 11.71 -8.91
C GLY A 199 19.46 10.76 -8.72
N VAL A 200 18.26 11.29 -8.56
CA VAL A 200 17.02 10.51 -8.56
C VAL A 200 16.57 10.30 -9.99
N ALA A 201 16.27 9.06 -10.36
CA ALA A 201 15.60 8.78 -11.63
C ALA A 201 14.14 9.22 -11.50
N VAL A 202 13.73 10.20 -12.32
CA VAL A 202 12.41 10.82 -12.25
C VAL A 202 11.79 10.97 -13.64
N GLU A 203 10.50 10.64 -13.71
CA GLU A 203 9.70 10.79 -14.94
C GLU A 203 8.38 11.49 -14.60
N ARG A 204 7.81 12.21 -15.57
CA ARG A 204 6.46 12.74 -15.42
C ARG A 204 5.45 11.60 -15.44
N HIS A 205 4.44 11.70 -14.59
CA HIS A 205 3.33 10.76 -14.67
C HIS A 205 2.60 10.91 -16.02
N PRO A 206 2.26 9.80 -16.70
CA PRO A 206 1.78 9.88 -18.09
C PRO A 206 0.47 10.64 -18.29
N TRP A 207 -0.36 10.75 -17.25
CA TRP A 207 -1.67 11.37 -17.33
C TRP A 207 -2.04 12.26 -16.11
N LEU A 208 -1.23 12.33 -15.06
CA LEU A 208 -1.40 13.27 -13.93
C LEU A 208 -0.39 14.42 -14.05
N LYS A 209 -0.89 15.63 -14.33
CA LYS A 209 -0.08 16.81 -14.66
C LYS A 209 0.95 17.17 -13.60
N ASP A 210 0.56 17.16 -12.31
CA ASP A 210 1.41 17.59 -11.19
C ASP A 210 1.85 16.38 -10.35
N CYS A 211 2.30 15.33 -11.05
CA CYS A 211 2.69 14.06 -10.47
C CYS A 211 3.96 13.54 -11.16
N LEU A 212 4.87 12.97 -10.37
CA LEU A 212 6.14 12.42 -10.83
C LEU A 212 6.29 10.96 -10.38
N LEU A 213 6.90 10.15 -11.21
CA LEU A 213 7.30 8.78 -10.90
C LEU A 213 8.77 8.78 -10.53
N LEU A 214 9.10 8.27 -9.35
CA LEU A 214 10.44 8.26 -8.81
C LEU A 214 10.98 6.84 -8.71
N ALA A 215 12.24 6.65 -9.10
CA ALA A 215 13.00 5.43 -8.87
C ALA A 215 14.37 5.77 -8.26
N GLU A 216 14.94 4.80 -7.57
CA GLU A 216 16.27 4.94 -6.95
C GLU A 216 16.39 6.14 -5.98
N THR A 217 15.31 6.50 -5.30
CA THR A 217 15.25 7.69 -4.42
C THR A 217 16.18 7.62 -3.20
N GLY A 218 16.49 6.41 -2.72
CA GLY A 218 17.11 6.23 -1.40
C GLY A 218 16.19 6.69 -0.27
N SER A 219 16.72 7.45 0.70
CA SER A 219 15.94 8.07 1.77
C SER A 219 15.32 9.37 1.26
N LEU A 220 14.01 9.39 1.10
CA LEU A 220 13.26 10.57 0.66
C LEU A 220 13.49 11.77 1.57
N GLU A 221 13.66 11.53 2.87
CA GLU A 221 13.87 12.56 3.89
C GLU A 221 15.18 13.33 3.72
N ARG A 222 16.11 12.84 2.88
CA ARG A 222 17.39 13.50 2.58
C ARG A 222 17.34 14.39 1.34
N LEU A 223 16.31 14.24 0.51
CA LEU A 223 16.16 15.04 -0.70
C LEU A 223 15.77 16.48 -0.34
N SER A 224 16.47 17.45 -0.92
CA SER A 224 16.24 18.88 -0.64
C SER A 224 14.82 19.31 -1.00
N ALA A 225 14.31 18.88 -2.15
CA ALA A 225 12.96 19.16 -2.58
C ALA A 225 11.89 18.57 -1.63
N PHE A 226 12.17 17.40 -1.02
CA PHE A 226 11.28 16.81 0.00
C PHE A 226 11.30 17.64 1.29
N GLN A 227 12.48 18.01 1.78
CA GLN A 227 12.63 18.83 2.98
C GLN A 227 11.99 20.22 2.80
N ALA A 228 12.12 20.81 1.62
CA ALA A 228 11.49 22.09 1.25
C ALA A 228 9.95 22.00 1.10
N GLY A 229 9.36 20.80 1.20
CA GLY A 229 7.92 20.60 1.09
C GLY A 229 7.38 20.76 -0.33
N TRP A 230 8.19 20.54 -1.35
CA TRP A 230 7.79 20.68 -2.76
C TRP A 230 6.97 19.50 -3.27
N PHE A 231 7.01 18.35 -2.58
CA PHE A 231 6.20 17.20 -2.90
C PHE A 231 5.92 16.32 -1.67
N TYR A 232 4.96 15.42 -1.82
CA TYR A 232 4.66 14.36 -0.88
C TYR A 232 4.40 13.05 -1.63
N ILE A 233 4.50 11.92 -0.93
CA ILE A 233 4.29 10.61 -1.54
C ILE A 233 2.84 10.18 -1.37
N GLN A 234 2.17 9.95 -2.50
CA GLN A 234 0.80 9.43 -2.53
C GLN A 234 0.57 8.71 -3.85
N ASP A 235 -0.10 7.57 -3.80
CA ASP A 235 -0.50 6.85 -5.02
C ASP A 235 -1.44 7.67 -5.91
N ALA A 236 -1.35 7.42 -7.20
CA ALA A 236 -2.20 8.08 -8.19
C ALA A 236 -3.69 7.83 -7.91
N ALA A 237 -4.07 6.61 -7.46
CA ALA A 237 -5.46 6.29 -7.13
C ALA A 237 -6.04 7.20 -6.04
N ALA A 238 -5.28 7.42 -4.96
CA ALA A 238 -5.72 8.31 -3.88
C ALA A 238 -5.82 9.78 -4.33
N ARG A 239 -4.95 10.21 -5.28
CA ARG A 239 -5.05 11.54 -5.90
C ARG A 239 -6.30 11.66 -6.76
N LEU A 240 -6.62 10.64 -7.56
CA LEU A 240 -7.82 10.61 -8.40
C LEU A 240 -9.10 10.73 -7.57
N ALA A 241 -9.18 10.11 -6.40
CA ALA A 241 -10.32 10.24 -5.51
C ALA A 241 -10.57 11.70 -5.07
N VAL A 242 -9.50 12.44 -4.73
CA VAL A 242 -9.61 13.86 -4.37
C VAL A 242 -9.94 14.74 -5.58
N LEU A 243 -9.45 14.39 -6.78
CA LEU A 243 -9.85 15.08 -8.01
C LEU A 243 -11.33 14.89 -8.32
N ALA A 244 -11.86 13.66 -8.15
CA ALA A 244 -13.29 13.38 -8.31
C ALA A 244 -14.15 14.18 -7.32
N ALA A 245 -13.67 14.32 -6.08
CA ALA A 245 -14.36 15.07 -5.04
C ALA A 245 -14.52 16.56 -5.39
N GLY A 246 -13.57 17.16 -6.12
CA GLY A 246 -13.65 18.53 -6.60
C GLY A 246 -13.42 19.56 -5.49
N ALA A 247 -12.34 19.44 -4.72
CA ALA A 247 -11.96 20.44 -3.72
C ALA A 247 -11.58 21.77 -4.41
N GLU A 248 -12.20 22.88 -3.99
CA GLU A 248 -12.05 24.22 -4.58
C GLU A 248 -11.63 25.25 -3.52
N PRO A 249 -10.97 26.35 -3.93
CA PRO A 249 -10.55 27.42 -3.04
C PRO A 249 -11.70 28.00 -2.21
N GLY A 250 -11.51 28.09 -0.90
CA GLY A 250 -12.48 28.66 0.03
C GLY A 250 -13.41 27.63 0.69
N MET A 251 -13.34 26.37 0.29
CA MET A 251 -14.18 25.30 0.89
C MET A 251 -13.78 25.00 2.33
N GLU A 252 -14.79 24.57 3.11
CA GLU A 252 -14.67 23.87 4.38
C GLU A 252 -14.65 22.35 4.10
N VAL A 253 -13.52 21.68 4.36
CA VAL A 253 -13.31 20.26 4.08
C VAL A 253 -13.09 19.49 5.37
N LEU A 254 -13.74 18.33 5.51
CA LEU A 254 -13.44 17.34 6.56
C LEU A 254 -12.84 16.09 5.92
N ASP A 255 -11.67 15.65 6.41
CA ASP A 255 -11.09 14.33 6.13
C ASP A 255 -11.18 13.51 7.41
N ALA A 256 -12.15 12.59 7.46
CA ALA A 256 -12.57 11.94 8.69
C ALA A 256 -11.64 10.82 9.18
N CYS A 257 -10.82 10.25 8.26
CA CYS A 257 -9.86 9.18 8.55
C CYS A 257 -8.51 9.47 7.86
N ALA A 258 -7.97 10.67 8.11
CA ALA A 258 -6.98 11.34 7.27
C ALA A 258 -5.59 10.70 7.24
N ALA A 259 -5.17 10.01 8.32
CA ALA A 259 -3.76 9.63 8.47
C ALA A 259 -3.24 8.68 7.38
N PRO A 260 -2.05 8.96 6.84
CA PRO A 260 -1.04 9.93 7.27
C PRO A 260 -1.19 11.36 6.73
N GLY A 261 -2.31 11.72 6.08
CA GLY A 261 -2.61 13.07 5.62
C GLY A 261 -2.67 13.26 4.10
N GLY A 262 -2.39 12.22 3.32
CA GLY A 262 -2.24 12.35 1.87
C GLY A 262 -3.45 12.97 1.15
N LYS A 263 -4.69 12.61 1.52
CA LYS A 263 -5.91 13.18 0.91
C LYS A 263 -6.18 14.60 1.40
N SER A 264 -5.91 14.88 2.68
CA SER A 264 -5.95 16.24 3.22
C SER A 264 -4.96 17.16 2.50
N PHE A 265 -3.71 16.70 2.27
CA PHE A 265 -2.71 17.47 1.52
C PHE A 265 -3.15 17.71 0.07
N ALA A 266 -3.70 16.67 -0.56
CA ALA A 266 -4.21 16.77 -1.93
C ALA A 266 -5.35 17.80 -2.03
N ALA A 267 -6.28 17.81 -1.07
CA ALA A 267 -7.37 18.78 -1.02
C ALA A 267 -6.84 20.21 -0.77
N ALA A 268 -5.97 20.40 0.23
CA ALA A 268 -5.38 21.71 0.52
C ALA A 268 -4.60 22.28 -0.67
N VAL A 269 -3.81 21.44 -1.38
CA VAL A 269 -3.09 21.85 -2.58
C VAL A 269 -4.05 22.20 -3.72
N ALA A 270 -5.13 21.43 -3.93
CA ALA A 270 -6.16 21.75 -4.93
C ALA A 270 -6.88 23.06 -4.62
N MET A 271 -7.08 23.35 -3.34
CA MET A 271 -7.66 24.60 -2.85
C MET A 271 -6.70 25.81 -2.92
N GLY A 272 -5.43 25.59 -3.30
CA GLY A 272 -4.39 26.65 -3.25
C GLY A 272 -4.13 27.13 -1.82
N ASP A 273 -4.27 26.27 -0.83
CA ASP A 273 -4.18 26.52 0.61
C ASP A 273 -5.16 27.61 1.12
N ARG A 274 -6.31 27.76 0.45
CA ARG A 274 -7.37 28.75 0.78
C ARG A 274 -8.65 28.04 1.20
N GLY A 275 -9.13 28.29 2.40
CA GLY A 275 -10.23 27.60 3.06
C GLY A 275 -9.76 26.88 4.31
N ARG A 276 -10.43 25.80 4.70
CA ARG A 276 -10.04 25.00 5.87
C ARG A 276 -10.20 23.52 5.60
N VAL A 277 -9.20 22.72 6.03
CA VAL A 277 -9.23 21.25 5.98
C VAL A 277 -9.08 20.70 7.40
N VAL A 278 -10.15 20.23 7.99
CA VAL A 278 -10.12 19.51 9.29
C VAL A 278 -9.74 18.07 9.02
N SER A 279 -8.58 17.63 9.54
CA SER A 279 -8.00 16.32 9.25
C SER A 279 -7.99 15.46 10.50
N CYS A 280 -8.86 14.43 10.54
CA CYS A 280 -9.12 13.62 11.72
C CYS A 280 -8.50 12.22 11.63
N ASP A 281 -8.04 11.69 12.75
CA ASP A 281 -7.78 10.25 12.94
C ASP A 281 -8.07 9.89 14.39
N ILE A 282 -8.52 8.64 14.63
CA ILE A 282 -8.83 8.16 15.98
C ILE A 282 -7.59 8.06 16.88
N HIS A 283 -6.38 7.99 16.30
CA HIS A 283 -5.14 7.78 17.03
C HIS A 283 -4.31 9.06 17.18
N PRO A 284 -4.01 9.52 18.42
CA PRO A 284 -3.22 10.74 18.65
C PRO A 284 -1.83 10.75 18.00
N HIS A 285 -1.18 9.56 17.88
CA HIS A 285 0.12 9.48 17.22
C HIS A 285 0.02 9.72 15.71
N LYS A 286 -1.11 9.41 15.09
CA LYS A 286 -1.36 9.66 13.67
C LYS A 286 -1.69 11.13 13.39
N GLU A 287 -2.40 11.81 14.31
CA GLU A 287 -2.58 13.26 14.25
C GLU A 287 -1.22 13.97 14.13
N ARG A 288 -0.22 13.55 14.93
CA ARG A 288 1.14 14.11 14.85
C ARG A 288 1.79 13.92 13.47
N LEU A 289 1.51 12.82 12.78
CA LEU A 289 2.01 12.59 11.42
C LEU A 289 1.39 13.56 10.42
N ILE A 290 0.07 13.80 10.52
CA ILE A 290 -0.64 14.77 9.68
C ILE A 290 -0.06 16.18 9.91
N ARG A 291 0.11 16.57 11.18
CA ARG A 291 0.67 17.87 11.58
C ARG A 291 2.07 18.08 11.00
N ALA A 292 2.97 17.13 11.23
CA ALA A 292 4.33 17.20 10.71
C ALA A 292 4.38 17.26 9.16
N GLY A 293 3.47 16.53 8.49
CA GLY A 293 3.32 16.59 7.03
C GLY A 293 2.84 17.96 6.55
N ALA A 294 1.81 18.52 7.17
CA ALA A 294 1.27 19.84 6.84
C ALA A 294 2.31 20.95 7.06
N GLU A 295 3.02 20.92 8.19
CA GLU A 295 4.10 21.87 8.52
C GLU A 295 5.23 21.79 7.48
N ARG A 296 5.71 20.59 7.15
CA ARG A 296 6.75 20.41 6.12
C ARG A 296 6.30 20.93 4.75
N LEU A 297 5.06 20.67 4.37
CA LEU A 297 4.48 21.13 3.10
C LEU A 297 4.12 22.63 3.12
N GLY A 298 4.06 23.27 4.31
CA GLY A 298 3.63 24.65 4.50
C GLY A 298 2.18 24.87 4.09
N LEU A 299 1.33 23.91 4.42
CA LEU A 299 -0.12 23.97 4.19
C LEU A 299 -0.80 24.44 5.49
N HIS A 300 -1.20 25.70 5.50
CA HIS A 300 -1.73 26.37 6.69
C HIS A 300 -3.24 26.15 6.86
N SER A 301 -3.95 25.79 5.81
CA SER A 301 -5.38 25.47 5.84
C SER A 301 -5.71 24.19 6.61
N ILE A 302 -4.72 23.32 6.89
CA ILE A 302 -4.91 22.03 7.53
C ILE A 302 -4.93 22.14 9.04
N THR A 303 -5.99 21.66 9.67
CA THR A 303 -6.17 21.57 11.12
C THR A 303 -6.25 20.10 11.53
N PRO A 304 -5.15 19.47 11.98
CA PRO A 304 -5.16 18.09 12.45
C PRO A 304 -5.88 17.97 13.80
N MET A 305 -6.65 16.88 13.96
CA MET A 305 -7.43 16.64 15.17
C MET A 305 -7.54 15.14 15.47
N THR A 306 -7.48 14.78 16.75
CA THR A 306 -7.82 13.42 17.18
C THR A 306 -9.33 13.31 17.35
N GLN A 307 -10.00 12.49 16.50
CA GLN A 307 -11.45 12.30 16.50
C GLN A 307 -11.80 10.90 15.97
N ASP A 308 -12.72 10.22 16.64
CA ASP A 308 -13.33 9.00 16.09
C ASP A 308 -14.38 9.38 15.04
N GLY A 309 -14.22 8.88 13.82
CA GLY A 309 -15.17 9.14 12.71
C GLY A 309 -16.60 8.63 12.97
N ARG A 310 -16.81 7.79 13.99
CA ARG A 310 -18.12 7.29 14.42
C ARG A 310 -18.79 8.16 15.48
N ALA A 311 -18.05 9.08 16.10
CA ALA A 311 -18.53 9.91 17.20
C ALA A 311 -19.07 11.24 16.68
N PHE A 312 -20.37 11.46 16.84
CA PHE A 312 -21.06 12.66 16.36
C PHE A 312 -20.60 13.93 17.11
N ARG A 313 -20.41 14.99 16.34
CA ARG A 313 -20.10 16.34 16.83
C ARG A 313 -21.15 17.32 16.33
N ARG A 314 -21.94 17.86 17.24
CA ARG A 314 -23.06 18.75 16.91
C ARG A 314 -22.59 20.02 16.21
N GLU A 315 -21.43 20.56 16.56
CA GLU A 315 -20.87 21.77 15.97
C GLU A 315 -20.43 21.59 14.50
N TRP A 316 -20.43 20.36 13.98
CA TRP A 316 -20.06 20.04 12.60
C TRP A 316 -21.27 19.75 11.72
N GLU A 317 -22.47 19.72 12.28
CA GLU A 317 -23.69 19.41 11.53
C GLU A 317 -23.88 20.41 10.37
N ALA A 318 -23.97 19.87 9.14
CA ALA A 318 -24.09 20.62 7.89
C ALA A 318 -23.04 21.74 7.70
N ALA A 319 -21.81 21.54 8.21
CA ALA A 319 -20.78 22.56 8.22
C ALA A 319 -19.80 22.50 7.03
N PHE A 320 -19.68 21.36 6.35
CA PHE A 320 -18.63 21.14 5.35
C PHE A 320 -19.16 21.06 3.92
N ASP A 321 -18.42 21.69 3.01
CA ASP A 321 -18.61 21.62 1.56
C ASP A 321 -18.30 20.25 1.00
N LEU A 322 -17.22 19.66 1.55
CA LEU A 322 -16.68 18.36 1.16
C LEU A 322 -16.31 17.57 2.42
N VAL A 323 -16.82 16.35 2.51
CA VAL A 323 -16.41 15.37 3.52
C VAL A 323 -15.74 14.19 2.82
N ILE A 324 -14.52 13.87 3.22
CA ILE A 324 -13.74 12.73 2.75
C ILE A 324 -13.81 11.63 3.82
N ALA A 325 -14.36 10.49 3.47
CA ALA A 325 -14.43 9.28 4.28
C ALA A 325 -13.53 8.19 3.66
N ASP A 326 -12.19 8.34 3.83
CA ASP A 326 -11.19 7.31 3.47
C ASP A 326 -11.13 6.29 4.59
N VAL A 327 -12.12 5.41 4.63
CA VAL A 327 -12.40 4.58 5.79
C VAL A 327 -11.38 3.44 5.99
N PRO A 328 -11.19 2.95 7.23
CA PRO A 328 -10.37 1.76 7.47
C PRO A 328 -10.95 0.57 6.71
N CYS A 329 -10.10 -0.15 5.99
CA CYS A 329 -10.48 -1.25 5.11
C CYS A 329 -9.48 -2.40 5.17
N SER A 330 -9.78 -3.51 4.49
CA SER A 330 -8.88 -4.68 4.42
C SER A 330 -7.52 -4.39 3.79
N GLY A 331 -7.41 -3.35 2.97
CA GLY A 331 -6.16 -2.99 2.27
C GLY A 331 -5.79 -3.93 1.13
N LEU A 332 -6.72 -4.76 0.64
CA LEU A 332 -6.44 -5.75 -0.40
C LEU A 332 -6.20 -5.15 -1.80
N GLY A 333 -6.29 -3.86 -1.95
CA GLY A 333 -5.88 -3.15 -3.16
C GLY A 333 -4.41 -2.71 -3.16
N ILE A 334 -3.72 -2.76 -2.00
CA ILE A 334 -2.32 -2.31 -1.89
C ILE A 334 -1.34 -3.47 -1.62
N ILE A 335 -1.71 -4.68 -2.00
CA ILE A 335 -0.92 -5.90 -1.80
C ILE A 335 0.49 -5.77 -2.39
N ARG A 336 0.65 -5.15 -3.56
CA ARG A 336 1.97 -4.95 -4.18
C ARG A 336 2.91 -4.07 -3.34
N LYS A 337 2.36 -3.14 -2.51
CA LYS A 337 3.11 -2.30 -1.57
C LYS A 337 3.28 -2.94 -0.21
N LYS A 338 2.33 -3.76 0.20
CA LYS A 338 2.30 -4.45 1.50
C LYS A 338 1.99 -5.94 1.31
N PRO A 339 2.93 -6.73 0.79
CA PRO A 339 2.68 -8.12 0.41
C PRO A 339 2.29 -9.03 1.58
N ASP A 340 2.60 -8.66 2.81
CA ASP A 340 2.21 -9.40 4.01
C ASP A 340 0.69 -9.35 4.31
N ILE A 341 -0.04 -8.39 3.75
CA ILE A 341 -1.52 -8.31 3.91
C ILE A 341 -2.17 -9.62 3.47
N ARG A 342 -1.73 -10.22 2.36
CA ARG A 342 -2.30 -11.46 1.80
C ARG A 342 -2.26 -12.66 2.76
N TYR A 343 -1.35 -12.64 3.74
CA TYR A 343 -1.16 -13.73 4.70
C TYR A 343 -1.74 -13.43 6.08
N LYS A 344 -2.45 -12.32 6.24
CA LYS A 344 -3.16 -12.01 7.50
C LYS A 344 -4.42 -12.87 7.61
N ASP A 345 -4.86 -13.08 8.86
CA ASP A 345 -6.11 -13.77 9.12
C ASP A 345 -7.28 -13.01 8.47
N PRO A 346 -8.08 -13.65 7.60
CA PRO A 346 -9.23 -13.00 6.97
C PRO A 346 -10.43 -12.81 7.91
N ALA A 347 -10.50 -13.52 9.04
CA ALA A 347 -11.68 -13.51 9.93
C ALA A 347 -12.09 -12.08 10.40
N PRO A 348 -11.15 -11.19 10.79
CA PRO A 348 -11.50 -9.83 11.17
C PRO A 348 -12.09 -8.98 10.05
N LEU A 349 -11.86 -9.35 8.77
CA LEU A 349 -12.35 -8.57 7.63
C LEU A 349 -13.87 -8.52 7.54
N ALA A 350 -14.57 -9.55 8.07
CA ALA A 350 -16.03 -9.61 8.07
C ALA A 350 -16.71 -8.45 8.84
N GLY A 351 -16.01 -7.88 9.82
CA GLY A 351 -16.52 -6.75 10.62
C GLY A 351 -16.30 -5.37 9.99
N LEU A 352 -15.48 -5.25 8.94
CA LEU A 352 -15.11 -3.96 8.37
C LEU A 352 -16.29 -3.21 7.74
N PRO A 353 -17.20 -3.84 6.97
CA PRO A 353 -18.33 -3.12 6.39
C PRO A 353 -19.23 -2.43 7.44
N ALA A 354 -19.42 -3.04 8.61
CA ALA A 354 -20.20 -2.42 9.70
C ALA A 354 -19.48 -1.17 10.27
N VAL A 355 -18.16 -1.22 10.41
CA VAL A 355 -17.36 -0.05 10.86
C VAL A 355 -17.40 1.06 9.81
N GLN A 356 -17.25 0.70 8.54
CA GLN A 356 -17.28 1.62 7.40
C GLN A 356 -18.66 2.30 7.28
N GLY A 357 -19.75 1.53 7.37
CA GLY A 357 -21.10 2.05 7.40
C GLY A 357 -21.35 3.00 8.57
N ALA A 358 -20.89 2.66 9.78
CA ALA A 358 -21.03 3.53 10.95
C ALA A 358 -20.25 4.86 10.83
N ILE A 359 -19.08 4.85 10.16
CA ILE A 359 -18.36 6.09 9.87
C ILE A 359 -19.13 6.90 8.83
N LEU A 360 -19.53 6.28 7.71
CA LEU A 360 -20.25 6.94 6.63
C LEU A 360 -21.54 7.57 7.12
N GLU A 361 -22.32 6.83 7.93
CA GLU A 361 -23.51 7.31 8.61
C GLU A 361 -23.23 8.60 9.39
N ASN A 362 -22.27 8.55 10.32
CA ASN A 362 -21.99 9.70 11.16
C ASN A 362 -21.50 10.91 10.37
N VAL A 363 -20.57 10.72 9.41
CA VAL A 363 -19.95 11.87 8.70
C VAL A 363 -20.87 12.46 7.64
N SER A 364 -21.92 11.74 7.19
CA SER A 364 -22.94 12.25 6.28
C SER A 364 -23.69 13.45 6.85
N HIS A 365 -23.91 13.47 8.15
CA HIS A 365 -24.55 14.59 8.85
C HIS A 365 -23.76 15.90 8.74
N TYR A 366 -22.45 15.81 8.52
CA TYR A 366 -21.56 16.98 8.46
C TYR A 366 -21.53 17.65 7.08
N VAL A 367 -22.02 16.94 6.05
CA VAL A 367 -22.13 17.48 4.68
C VAL A 367 -23.25 18.50 4.63
N ARG A 368 -22.98 19.72 4.20
CA ARG A 368 -24.03 20.74 4.02
C ARG A 368 -24.96 20.40 2.84
N PRO A 369 -26.18 20.92 2.80
CA PRO A 369 -27.04 20.80 1.61
C PRO A 369 -26.30 21.28 0.35
N GLY A 370 -26.30 20.48 -0.71
CA GLY A 370 -25.52 20.71 -1.93
C GLY A 370 -24.02 20.37 -1.82
N GLY A 371 -23.55 19.90 -0.68
CA GLY A 371 -22.17 19.46 -0.46
C GLY A 371 -21.88 18.05 -1.01
N VAL A 372 -20.61 17.66 -0.96
CA VAL A 372 -20.08 16.37 -1.45
C VAL A 372 -19.64 15.49 -0.30
N LEU A 373 -20.00 14.22 -0.35
CA LEU A 373 -19.44 13.14 0.46
C LEU A 373 -18.64 12.21 -0.45
N LEU A 374 -17.34 12.10 -0.22
CA LEU A 374 -16.47 11.15 -0.90
C LEU A 374 -16.26 9.94 0.01
N TYR A 375 -16.74 8.79 -0.38
CA TYR A 375 -16.41 7.51 0.24
C TYR A 375 -15.22 6.90 -0.50
N ALA A 376 -14.21 6.38 0.22
CA ALA A 376 -13.04 5.79 -0.40
C ALA A 376 -12.45 4.64 0.43
N THR A 377 -11.86 3.65 -0.26
CA THR A 377 -11.16 2.51 0.33
C THR A 377 -9.96 2.11 -0.51
N CYS A 378 -8.93 1.52 0.11
CA CYS A 378 -7.82 0.87 -0.60
C CYS A 378 -8.02 -0.66 -0.69
N THR A 379 -9.25 -1.11 -0.94
CA THR A 379 -9.60 -2.53 -1.13
C THR A 379 -10.33 -2.75 -2.45
N LEU A 380 -10.35 -4.01 -2.88
CA LEU A 380 -11.06 -4.46 -4.08
C LEU A 380 -12.32 -5.27 -3.74
N LEU A 381 -12.65 -5.42 -2.45
CA LEU A 381 -13.79 -6.23 -2.03
C LEU A 381 -15.10 -5.45 -2.15
N GLU A 382 -16.03 -5.98 -2.95
CA GLU A 382 -17.32 -5.34 -3.22
C GLU A 382 -18.13 -5.07 -1.95
N ARG A 383 -18.07 -5.97 -0.95
CA ARG A 383 -18.76 -5.78 0.34
C ARG A 383 -18.26 -4.59 1.16
N GLU A 384 -17.02 -4.14 0.94
CA GLU A 384 -16.44 -2.94 1.57
C GLU A 384 -16.59 -1.69 0.69
N ASN A 385 -16.99 -1.86 -0.57
CA ASN A 385 -17.05 -0.83 -1.61
C ASN A 385 -18.51 -0.51 -1.99
N GLY A 386 -18.99 -0.98 -3.14
CA GLY A 386 -20.33 -0.75 -3.63
C GLY A 386 -21.41 -1.24 -2.66
N GLY A 387 -21.16 -2.33 -1.94
CA GLY A 387 -22.08 -2.85 -0.93
C GLY A 387 -22.35 -1.88 0.23
N VAL A 388 -21.30 -1.19 0.73
CA VAL A 388 -21.46 -0.15 1.78
C VAL A 388 -22.17 1.07 1.22
N VAL A 389 -21.80 1.52 0.01
CA VAL A 389 -22.41 2.69 -0.64
C VAL A 389 -23.89 2.45 -0.94
N SER A 390 -24.27 1.28 -1.45
CA SER A 390 -25.65 0.92 -1.74
C SER A 390 -26.52 0.91 -0.47
N GLY A 391 -26.03 0.24 0.59
CA GLY A 391 -26.76 0.23 1.86
C GLY A 391 -26.93 1.63 2.48
N PHE A 392 -25.93 2.50 2.31
CA PHE A 392 -26.02 3.90 2.73
C PHE A 392 -27.10 4.66 1.94
N LEU A 393 -27.10 4.54 0.61
CA LEU A 393 -28.07 5.24 -0.25
C LEU A 393 -29.52 4.80 -0.03
N GLU A 394 -29.76 3.52 0.33
CA GLU A 394 -31.08 3.03 0.71
C GLU A 394 -31.61 3.70 1.97
N ALA A 395 -30.73 4.02 2.92
CA ALA A 395 -31.09 4.67 4.18
C ALA A 395 -31.13 6.21 4.08
N HIS A 396 -30.44 6.80 3.10
CA HIS A 396 -30.25 8.25 2.95
C HIS A 396 -30.71 8.76 1.59
N PRO A 397 -32.04 8.90 1.35
CA PRO A 397 -32.58 9.36 0.06
C PRO A 397 -32.17 10.81 -0.29
N GLU A 398 -31.67 11.58 0.67
CA GLU A 398 -31.12 12.91 0.46
C GLU A 398 -29.74 12.90 -0.23
N PHE A 399 -29.10 11.73 -0.38
CA PHE A 399 -27.86 11.58 -1.13
C PHE A 399 -28.11 10.85 -2.45
N SER A 400 -27.32 11.22 -3.46
CA SER A 400 -27.29 10.53 -4.75
C SER A 400 -25.86 10.47 -5.29
N LEU A 401 -25.56 9.44 -6.08
CA LEU A 401 -24.29 9.35 -6.80
C LEU A 401 -24.17 10.48 -7.83
N GLU A 402 -23.01 11.12 -7.89
CA GLU A 402 -22.69 12.18 -8.84
C GLU A 402 -21.54 11.75 -9.75
N GLY A 403 -21.83 11.69 -11.05
CA GLY A 403 -20.82 11.33 -12.07
C GLY A 403 -19.65 12.31 -12.11
N PHE A 404 -18.50 11.81 -12.55
CA PHE A 404 -17.26 12.59 -12.70
C PHE A 404 -16.41 12.05 -13.85
N THR A 405 -15.49 12.88 -14.33
CA THR A 405 -14.47 12.50 -15.33
C THR A 405 -13.08 12.56 -14.70
N LEU A 406 -12.27 11.56 -14.98
CA LEU A 406 -10.90 11.44 -14.48
C LEU A 406 -9.89 11.43 -15.64
N PRO A 407 -8.66 11.90 -15.41
CA PRO A 407 -7.58 11.73 -16.39
C PRO A 407 -7.12 10.27 -16.45
N GLY A 408 -6.55 9.89 -17.60
CA GLY A 408 -5.96 8.57 -17.81
C GLY A 408 -6.98 7.45 -18.04
N PRO A 409 -6.64 6.19 -17.68
CA PRO A 409 -7.45 5.03 -18.05
C PRO A 409 -8.82 4.95 -17.35
N ALA A 410 -9.02 5.69 -16.26
CA ALA A 410 -10.28 5.69 -15.54
C ALA A 410 -11.40 6.42 -16.32
N GLY A 411 -11.07 7.50 -17.04
CA GLY A 411 -11.98 8.19 -17.96
C GLY A 411 -13.27 8.68 -17.31
N ASP A 412 -14.38 8.53 -18.04
CA ASP A 412 -15.72 8.95 -17.59
C ASP A 412 -16.34 7.93 -16.64
N CYS A 413 -16.82 8.40 -15.50
CA CYS A 413 -17.48 7.64 -14.46
C CYS A 413 -18.89 8.18 -14.20
N PRO A 414 -19.86 8.02 -15.14
CA PRO A 414 -21.19 8.62 -15.04
C PRO A 414 -21.99 8.04 -13.87
N GLY A 415 -21.67 6.81 -13.43
CA GLY A 415 -22.28 6.16 -12.27
C GLY A 415 -21.86 6.71 -10.92
N GLY A 416 -20.94 7.68 -10.85
CA GLY A 416 -20.51 8.33 -9.62
C GLY A 416 -19.64 7.46 -8.69
N MET A 417 -19.20 6.27 -9.14
CA MET A 417 -18.28 5.41 -8.42
C MET A 417 -17.37 4.64 -9.38
N VAL A 418 -16.19 4.27 -8.91
CA VAL A 418 -15.19 3.53 -9.69
C VAL A 418 -14.31 2.67 -8.81
N THR A 419 -13.98 1.47 -9.32
CA THR A 419 -12.90 0.63 -8.81
C THR A 419 -11.70 0.75 -9.73
N LEU A 420 -10.57 1.21 -9.20
CA LEU A 420 -9.30 1.24 -9.90
C LEU A 420 -8.57 -0.10 -9.67
N TRP A 421 -8.23 -0.76 -10.76
CA TRP A 421 -7.58 -2.06 -10.75
C TRP A 421 -6.11 -1.93 -11.11
N PRO A 422 -5.15 -2.52 -10.37
CA PRO A 422 -3.72 -2.39 -10.63
C PRO A 422 -3.30 -2.77 -12.06
N HIS A 423 -3.89 -3.81 -12.62
CA HIS A 423 -3.59 -4.33 -13.95
C HIS A 423 -4.19 -3.51 -15.10
N LEU A 424 -5.26 -2.73 -14.84
CA LEU A 424 -5.93 -1.91 -15.84
C LEU A 424 -5.50 -0.44 -15.77
N HIS A 425 -5.35 0.10 -14.56
CA HIS A 425 -5.18 1.54 -14.35
C HIS A 425 -3.74 1.93 -13.98
N GLN A 426 -2.86 0.94 -13.76
CA GLN A 426 -1.46 1.15 -13.33
C GLN A 426 -1.32 1.93 -12.00
N THR A 427 -2.36 1.90 -11.17
CA THR A 427 -2.43 2.48 -9.83
C THR A 427 -2.47 1.37 -8.78
N ASP A 428 -2.54 1.72 -7.50
CA ASP A 428 -3.00 0.77 -6.49
C ASP A 428 -4.46 0.40 -6.75
N GLY A 429 -4.88 -0.77 -6.23
CA GLY A 429 -6.28 -1.12 -6.16
C GLY A 429 -7.01 -0.18 -5.20
N PHE A 430 -8.03 0.49 -5.68
CA PHE A 430 -8.70 1.54 -4.94
C PHE A 430 -10.16 1.67 -5.39
N PHE A 431 -11.05 1.97 -4.45
CA PHE A 431 -12.44 2.28 -4.76
C PHE A 431 -12.79 3.65 -4.21
N PHE A 432 -13.62 4.40 -4.92
CA PHE A 432 -14.27 5.59 -4.39
C PHE A 432 -15.61 5.86 -5.07
N ALA A 433 -16.49 6.50 -4.29
CA ALA A 433 -17.81 6.96 -4.71
C ALA A 433 -17.98 8.43 -4.32
N LYS A 434 -18.50 9.23 -5.24
CA LYS A 434 -18.87 10.61 -5.03
C LYS A 434 -20.37 10.71 -4.85
N LEU A 435 -20.79 11.19 -3.69
CA LEU A 435 -22.18 11.38 -3.35
C LEU A 435 -22.48 12.87 -3.16
N ARG A 436 -23.60 13.32 -3.71
CA ARG A 436 -24.09 14.70 -3.55
C ARG A 436 -25.27 14.70 -2.59
N ARG A 437 -25.23 15.56 -1.55
CA ARG A 437 -26.41 15.84 -0.72
C ARG A 437 -27.35 16.79 -1.45
N SER A 438 -28.65 16.48 -1.48
CA SER A 438 -29.67 17.36 -2.05
C SER A 438 -29.67 18.74 -1.36
N ARG A 439 -30.15 19.78 -2.07
CA ARG A 439 -30.23 21.16 -1.55
C ARG A 439 -31.39 21.33 -0.57
#